data_375699b5bc0e3def02851f5483283984
#
_entry.id   375699b5bc0e3def02851f5483283984
#
_cell.length_a   1.000
_cell.length_b   1.000
_cell.length_c   1.000
_cell.angle_alpha   90.00
_cell.angle_beta   90.00
_cell.angle_gamma   90.00
#
_symmetry.space_group_name_H-M   'P 1'
#
loop_
_entity.id
_entity.type
_entity.pdbx_description
1 polymer ?
#
loop_
_entity_poly.entity_id
_entity_poly.type
_entity_poly.pdbx_seq_one_letter_code
_entity_poly.pdbx_strand_id
1 'polypeptide(L)'
;MTAAPQPLQPPVQPTAHASRGPARPPLDGRKAMIECRGVQKYYGDYHALRGIDLTIREGEFFSLLGPSGCGKTTLLRTIAGFEGIDGGVVLVDGRDMANVPANVRPTNMVFQSYAIFPHLTVAENVGFGLRRDPRSRAEKAAAVEDALGMVGLKGYGGRAAHALSGGQRQRVALARALILKPKVLLLDEPLSALDRKMREQMQVELIKLQRQVGITFVLVTHDQEEALVMSDRIAVMFEGEIAQLDGPEALYARPASRRVADFIGVMNFMPARIMGGGADHVTVAVPGFGTVDIPAANVSRADRGDAGPSIGFRPEAATLLPAGAEAPGRVTEGVIDEVVYYGDMTYYDVIMDGSDAYDGVPHEVRISMRNVFGREVPDVGTRVRVSWSPGSLVLFR
;
A
#
# COMPACT_ATOMS: atom_id res chain seq x y z
N MET A 1 -49.82 -9.53 26.78
CA MET A 1 -48.56 -10.25 27.07
C MET A 1 -47.47 -9.65 26.18
N THR A 2 -46.75 -8.70 26.72
CA THR A 2 -45.68 -7.97 26.06
C THR A 2 -44.37 -8.79 26.29
N ALA A 3 -43.76 -9.25 25.20
CA ALA A 3 -42.50 -9.97 25.26
C ALA A 3 -41.36 -9.05 25.73
N ALA A 4 -40.60 -9.52 26.72
CA ALA A 4 -39.43 -8.80 27.21
C ALA A 4 -38.34 -8.70 26.11
N PRO A 5 -37.60 -7.60 26.02
CA PRO A 5 -36.51 -7.46 25.06
C PRO A 5 -35.37 -8.43 25.40
N GLN A 6 -34.89 -9.13 24.38
CA GLN A 6 -33.71 -10.00 24.52
C GLN A 6 -32.46 -9.18 24.84
N PRO A 7 -31.56 -9.67 25.70
CA PRO A 7 -30.31 -8.98 25.99
C PRO A 7 -29.44 -8.89 24.75
N LEU A 8 -28.92 -7.68 24.49
CA LEU A 8 -27.95 -7.37 23.45
C LEU A 8 -26.71 -8.27 23.63
N GLN A 9 -26.36 -9.00 22.59
CA GLN A 9 -25.10 -9.76 22.55
C GLN A 9 -23.91 -8.78 22.69
N PRO A 10 -22.87 -9.16 23.44
CA PRO A 10 -21.68 -8.33 23.59
C PRO A 10 -21.07 -8.02 22.22
N PRO A 11 -20.40 -6.87 22.06
CA PRO A 11 -19.77 -6.49 20.80
C PRO A 11 -18.83 -7.60 20.38
N VAL A 12 -19.04 -8.10 19.15
CA VAL A 12 -18.15 -9.06 18.51
C VAL A 12 -16.78 -8.39 18.47
N GLN A 13 -15.84 -8.92 19.26
CA GLN A 13 -14.43 -8.54 19.12
C GLN A 13 -14.09 -8.64 17.64
N PRO A 14 -13.32 -7.69 17.08
CA PRO A 14 -12.88 -7.80 15.71
C PRO A 14 -12.15 -9.13 15.60
N THR A 15 -12.80 -10.12 15.00
CA THR A 15 -12.18 -11.38 14.65
C THR A 15 -11.03 -11.02 13.73
N ALA A 16 -9.84 -11.15 14.27
CA ALA A 16 -8.62 -11.12 13.51
C ALA A 16 -8.81 -11.94 12.24
N HIS A 17 -8.42 -11.32 11.13
CA HIS A 17 -8.18 -11.96 9.85
C HIS A 17 -9.42 -12.43 9.06
N ALA A 18 -9.93 -11.53 8.21
CA ALA A 18 -10.40 -11.98 6.91
C ALA A 18 -9.32 -12.92 6.35
N SER A 19 -9.69 -14.17 6.08
CA SER A 19 -8.77 -15.22 5.65
C SER A 19 -7.94 -14.73 4.48
N ARG A 20 -6.73 -14.25 4.74
CA ARG A 20 -5.68 -14.25 3.73
C ARG A 20 -5.65 -15.68 3.22
N GLY A 21 -5.82 -15.89 1.91
CA GLY A 21 -5.64 -17.21 1.31
C GLY A 21 -4.35 -17.86 1.82
N PRO A 22 -4.06 -19.13 1.55
CA PRO A 22 -3.00 -19.88 2.22
C PRO A 22 -1.78 -19.00 2.44
N ALA A 23 -1.34 -18.89 3.70
CA ALA A 23 -0.31 -17.95 4.14
C ALA A 23 0.91 -18.09 3.22
N ARG A 24 1.38 -16.98 2.67
CA ARG A 24 2.64 -17.00 1.92
C ARG A 24 3.73 -17.45 2.88
N PRO A 25 4.63 -18.36 2.44
CA PRO A 25 5.76 -18.75 3.29
C PRO A 25 6.58 -17.49 3.64
N PRO A 26 7.17 -17.43 4.84
CA PRO A 26 7.98 -16.29 5.28
C PRO A 26 9.00 -15.88 4.23
N LEU A 27 9.25 -14.58 4.11
CA LEU A 27 10.29 -14.04 3.21
C LEU A 27 11.70 -14.27 3.78
N ASP A 28 11.79 -14.49 5.09
CA ASP A 28 13.06 -14.71 5.78
C ASP A 28 13.74 -15.96 5.24
N GLY A 29 15.02 -15.83 4.89
CA GLY A 29 15.82 -16.90 4.29
C GLY A 29 15.66 -17.09 2.78
N ARG A 30 14.74 -16.38 2.10
CA ARG A 30 14.67 -16.41 0.64
C ARG A 30 15.85 -15.63 0.02
N LYS A 31 16.30 -16.11 -1.14
CA LYS A 31 17.35 -15.46 -1.93
C LYS A 31 16.96 -14.03 -2.29
N ALA A 32 17.93 -13.11 -2.29
CA ALA A 32 17.77 -11.81 -2.89
C ALA A 32 17.64 -11.95 -4.42
N MET A 33 16.52 -11.48 -4.97
CA MET A 33 16.26 -11.47 -6.41
C MET A 33 16.71 -10.16 -7.04
N ILE A 34 16.45 -9.03 -6.37
CA ILE A 34 16.95 -7.71 -6.79
C ILE A 34 17.68 -7.10 -5.60
N GLU A 35 18.85 -6.52 -5.84
CA GLU A 35 19.59 -5.74 -4.88
C GLU A 35 20.03 -4.41 -5.53
N CYS A 36 19.64 -3.31 -4.92
CA CYS A 36 20.14 -1.98 -5.21
C CYS A 36 21.04 -1.58 -4.05
N ARG A 37 22.26 -1.14 -4.34
CA ARG A 37 23.25 -0.73 -3.33
C ARG A 37 23.75 0.66 -3.67
N GLY A 38 23.34 1.66 -2.88
CA GLY A 38 23.71 3.06 -3.05
C GLY A 38 23.38 3.62 -4.44
N VAL A 39 22.26 3.21 -5.05
CA VAL A 39 21.93 3.57 -6.44
C VAL A 39 21.65 5.06 -6.56
N GLN A 40 22.41 5.73 -7.45
CA GLN A 40 22.32 7.15 -7.75
C GLN A 40 21.83 7.35 -9.19
N LYS A 41 20.95 8.34 -9.40
CA LYS A 41 20.53 8.77 -10.73
C LYS A 41 20.32 10.27 -10.80
N TYR A 42 20.91 10.90 -11.80
CA TYR A 42 20.75 12.33 -12.09
C TYR A 42 20.14 12.54 -13.46
N TYR A 43 19.35 13.60 -13.60
CA TYR A 43 18.88 14.17 -14.87
C TYR A 43 19.28 15.64 -14.90
N GLY A 44 20.43 15.94 -15.49
CA GLY A 44 21.05 17.26 -15.31
C GLY A 44 21.35 17.50 -13.84
N ASP A 45 20.86 18.61 -13.29
CA ASP A 45 21.02 18.96 -11.86
C ASP A 45 20.00 18.28 -10.95
N TYR A 46 19.00 17.60 -11.50
CA TYR A 46 17.97 16.94 -10.70
C TYR A 46 18.43 15.56 -10.24
N HIS A 47 18.53 15.38 -8.91
CA HIS A 47 18.92 14.13 -8.27
C HIS A 47 17.69 13.23 -8.04
N ALA A 48 17.41 12.35 -8.99
CA ALA A 48 16.19 11.53 -9.04
C ALA A 48 16.22 10.30 -8.13
N LEU A 49 17.40 9.69 -7.94
CA LEU A 49 17.61 8.58 -6.99
C LEU A 49 18.82 8.93 -6.12
N ARG A 50 18.62 8.95 -4.79
CA ARG A 50 19.58 9.50 -3.83
C ARG A 50 20.17 8.41 -2.93
N GLY A 51 20.93 7.49 -3.53
CA GLY A 51 21.59 6.43 -2.76
C GLY A 51 20.62 5.34 -2.31
N ILE A 52 19.84 4.78 -3.23
CA ILE A 52 18.85 3.76 -2.91
C ILE A 52 19.53 2.44 -2.51
N ASP A 53 19.26 2.01 -1.28
CA ASP A 53 19.56 0.67 -0.78
C ASP A 53 18.24 -0.12 -0.66
N LEU A 54 18.12 -1.21 -1.42
CA LEU A 54 16.90 -2.00 -1.49
C LEU A 54 17.21 -3.46 -1.81
N THR A 55 16.60 -4.39 -1.07
CA THR A 55 16.62 -5.81 -1.38
C THR A 55 15.20 -6.34 -1.55
N ILE A 56 14.91 -6.93 -2.71
CA ILE A 56 13.64 -7.60 -3.01
C ILE A 56 13.93 -9.10 -3.13
N ARG A 57 13.12 -9.92 -2.49
CA ARG A 57 13.35 -11.37 -2.37
C ARG A 57 12.67 -12.16 -3.49
N GLU A 58 13.14 -13.37 -3.73
CA GLU A 58 12.56 -14.28 -4.72
C GLU A 58 11.09 -14.62 -4.38
N GLY A 59 10.22 -14.53 -5.39
CA GLY A 59 8.78 -14.78 -5.26
C GLY A 59 8.02 -13.77 -4.40
N GLU A 60 8.62 -12.61 -4.09
CA GLU A 60 7.98 -11.51 -3.38
C GLU A 60 7.06 -10.71 -4.30
N PHE A 61 5.91 -10.26 -3.78
CA PHE A 61 5.13 -9.18 -4.36
C PHE A 61 5.54 -7.89 -3.67
N PHE A 62 6.31 -7.07 -4.33
CA PHE A 62 6.91 -5.86 -3.76
C PHE A 62 6.32 -4.60 -4.40
N SER A 63 6.05 -3.55 -3.61
CA SER A 63 5.59 -2.27 -4.14
C SER A 63 6.52 -1.11 -3.85
N LEU A 64 6.70 -0.26 -4.86
CA LEU A 64 7.25 1.09 -4.74
C LEU A 64 6.09 2.06 -4.72
N LEU A 65 5.88 2.73 -3.58
CA LEU A 65 4.77 3.64 -3.34
C LEU A 65 5.29 5.05 -3.04
N GLY A 66 4.60 6.09 -3.47
CA GLY A 66 4.98 7.47 -3.19
C GLY A 66 4.31 8.46 -4.14
N PRO A 67 4.42 9.77 -3.89
CA PRO A 67 3.84 10.80 -4.75
C PRO A 67 4.48 10.82 -6.15
N SER A 68 3.83 11.51 -7.09
CA SER A 68 4.38 11.69 -8.43
C SER A 68 5.73 12.41 -8.38
N GLY A 69 6.68 11.97 -9.21
CA GLY A 69 8.02 12.57 -9.28
C GLY A 69 9.03 12.14 -8.20
N CYS A 70 8.67 11.24 -7.26
CA CYS A 70 9.59 10.81 -6.19
C CYS A 70 10.64 9.77 -6.62
N GLY A 71 10.70 9.37 -7.91
CA GLY A 71 11.74 8.46 -8.42
C GLY A 71 11.33 7.01 -8.66
N LYS A 72 10.09 6.59 -8.36
CA LYS A 72 9.61 5.19 -8.48
C LYS A 72 9.82 4.60 -9.88
N THR A 73 9.28 5.27 -10.91
CA THR A 73 9.41 4.84 -12.32
C THR A 73 10.86 4.87 -12.78
N THR A 74 11.66 5.83 -12.30
CA THR A 74 13.10 5.87 -12.56
C THR A 74 13.80 4.62 -12.01
N LEU A 75 13.53 4.27 -10.75
CA LEU A 75 14.09 3.06 -10.13
C LEU A 75 13.64 1.79 -10.87
N LEU A 76 12.35 1.69 -11.23
CA LEU A 76 11.82 0.57 -11.99
C LEU A 76 12.51 0.43 -13.35
N ARG A 77 12.67 1.53 -14.10
CA ARG A 77 13.35 1.56 -15.40
C ARG A 77 14.84 1.25 -15.30
N THR A 78 15.46 1.66 -14.20
CA THR A 78 16.86 1.31 -13.88
C THR A 78 17.00 -0.21 -13.70
N ILE A 79 16.12 -0.84 -12.95
CA ILE A 79 16.09 -2.31 -12.77
C ILE A 79 15.83 -3.01 -14.12
N ALA A 80 14.90 -2.48 -14.93
CA ALA A 80 14.58 -3.00 -16.26
C ALA A 80 15.69 -2.82 -17.29
N GLY A 81 16.63 -1.88 -17.07
CA GLY A 81 17.71 -1.56 -18.01
C GLY A 81 17.34 -0.54 -19.09
N PHE A 82 16.24 0.20 -18.92
CA PHE A 82 15.88 1.32 -19.80
C PHE A 82 16.56 2.62 -19.37
N GLU A 83 17.04 2.68 -18.13
CA GLU A 83 17.79 3.81 -17.58
C GLU A 83 19.12 3.31 -17.01
N GLY A 84 20.21 4.04 -17.28
CA GLY A 84 21.50 3.83 -16.65
C GLY A 84 21.55 4.47 -15.26
N ILE A 85 22.44 3.99 -14.39
CA ILE A 85 22.75 4.60 -13.10
C ILE A 85 23.99 5.47 -13.22
N ASP A 86 24.10 6.47 -12.34
CA ASP A 86 25.28 7.35 -12.26
C ASP A 86 26.19 6.97 -11.08
N GLY A 87 25.71 6.08 -10.19
CA GLY A 87 26.48 5.53 -9.07
C GLY A 87 25.78 4.34 -8.43
N GLY A 88 26.49 3.57 -7.65
CA GLY A 88 25.96 2.37 -6.99
C GLY A 88 25.96 1.14 -7.87
N VAL A 89 25.19 0.11 -7.48
CA VAL A 89 25.12 -1.19 -8.18
C VAL A 89 23.68 -1.70 -8.17
N VAL A 90 23.25 -2.30 -9.29
CA VAL A 90 21.99 -3.05 -9.39
C VAL A 90 22.30 -4.51 -9.73
N LEU A 91 21.94 -5.41 -8.84
CA LEU A 91 22.06 -6.85 -9.06
C LEU A 91 20.68 -7.46 -9.31
N VAL A 92 20.56 -8.37 -10.26
CA VAL A 92 19.38 -9.21 -10.47
C VAL A 92 19.82 -10.67 -10.48
N ASP A 93 19.21 -11.48 -9.61
CA ASP A 93 19.60 -12.88 -9.41
C ASP A 93 21.12 -13.03 -9.11
N GLY A 94 21.68 -12.10 -8.34
CA GLY A 94 23.09 -12.04 -7.95
C GLY A 94 24.06 -11.60 -9.06
N ARG A 95 23.57 -11.20 -10.24
CA ARG A 95 24.40 -10.71 -11.35
C ARG A 95 24.32 -9.19 -11.46
N ASP A 96 25.47 -8.55 -11.65
CA ASP A 96 25.53 -7.11 -11.92
C ASP A 96 24.90 -6.79 -13.28
N MET A 97 23.99 -5.78 -13.27
CA MET A 97 23.24 -5.33 -14.45
C MET A 97 23.85 -4.10 -15.14
N ALA A 98 25.00 -3.57 -14.70
CA ALA A 98 25.58 -2.34 -15.22
C ALA A 98 25.72 -2.32 -16.76
N ASN A 99 26.22 -3.43 -17.34
CA ASN A 99 26.45 -3.54 -18.78
C ASN A 99 25.47 -4.53 -19.47
N VAL A 100 24.37 -4.89 -18.83
CA VAL A 100 23.39 -5.82 -19.37
C VAL A 100 22.24 -5.05 -19.99
N PRO A 101 22.05 -5.10 -21.33
CA PRO A 101 20.96 -4.37 -21.97
C PRO A 101 19.59 -4.95 -21.58
N ALA A 102 18.55 -4.13 -21.62
CA ALA A 102 17.20 -4.46 -21.17
C ALA A 102 16.65 -5.78 -21.76
N ASN A 103 16.91 -6.05 -23.05
CA ASN A 103 16.40 -7.25 -23.73
C ASN A 103 17.10 -8.57 -23.31
N VAL A 104 18.16 -8.51 -22.52
CA VAL A 104 18.92 -9.67 -22.03
C VAL A 104 18.74 -9.89 -20.54
N ARG A 105 18.20 -8.88 -19.81
CA ARG A 105 17.93 -8.99 -18.38
C ARG A 105 16.85 -10.03 -18.11
N PRO A 106 16.91 -10.76 -16.98
CA PRO A 106 15.88 -11.74 -16.61
C PRO A 106 14.61 -11.07 -16.06
N THR A 107 14.29 -9.89 -16.57
CA THR A 107 13.15 -9.05 -16.17
C THR A 107 12.29 -8.73 -17.39
N ASN A 108 10.97 -8.64 -17.19
CA ASN A 108 10.05 -8.07 -18.18
C ASN A 108 9.23 -6.97 -17.55
N MET A 109 8.78 -6.01 -18.35
CA MET A 109 8.05 -4.85 -17.89
C MET A 109 6.69 -4.74 -18.58
N VAL A 110 5.66 -4.45 -17.80
CA VAL A 110 4.34 -4.00 -18.27
C VAL A 110 4.27 -2.50 -18.02
N PHE A 111 4.12 -1.74 -19.09
CA PHE A 111 4.06 -0.28 -19.05
C PHE A 111 2.65 0.21 -18.70
N GLN A 112 2.53 1.41 -18.19
CA GLN A 112 1.27 2.07 -17.82
C GLN A 112 0.26 2.11 -18.99
N SER A 113 0.72 2.33 -20.21
CA SER A 113 -0.11 2.32 -21.43
C SER A 113 -0.36 0.91 -22.02
N TYR A 114 0.09 -0.15 -21.29
CA TYR A 114 0.13 -1.56 -21.76
C TYR A 114 0.97 -1.79 -23.01
N ALA A 115 1.29 -0.79 -23.79
CA ALA A 115 2.10 -0.82 -25.00
C ALA A 115 1.72 -1.95 -25.99
N ILE A 116 0.41 -2.23 -26.14
CA ILE A 116 -0.12 -3.23 -27.06
C ILE A 116 -0.02 -2.71 -28.48
N PHE A 117 0.39 -3.56 -29.41
CA PHE A 117 0.41 -3.26 -30.84
C PHE A 117 -1.02 -3.31 -31.41
N PRO A 118 -1.64 -2.17 -31.75
CA PRO A 118 -3.07 -2.12 -32.09
C PRO A 118 -3.38 -2.79 -33.44
N HIS A 119 -2.41 -2.89 -34.33
CA HIS A 119 -2.51 -3.50 -35.66
C HIS A 119 -2.31 -5.03 -35.66
N LEU A 120 -1.94 -5.62 -34.53
CA LEU A 120 -1.75 -7.06 -34.38
C LEU A 120 -2.95 -7.71 -33.68
N THR A 121 -3.13 -9.01 -33.91
CA THR A 121 -4.04 -9.83 -33.12
C THR A 121 -3.52 -10.05 -31.70
N VAL A 122 -4.36 -10.58 -30.81
CA VAL A 122 -3.98 -10.95 -29.45
C VAL A 122 -2.85 -11.96 -29.45
N ALA A 123 -2.94 -13.03 -30.27
CA ALA A 123 -1.90 -14.04 -30.38
C ALA A 123 -0.57 -13.46 -30.89
N GLU A 124 -0.60 -12.59 -31.88
CA GLU A 124 0.59 -11.93 -32.40
C GLU A 124 1.23 -10.98 -31.38
N ASN A 125 0.43 -10.27 -30.56
CA ASN A 125 0.90 -9.47 -29.45
C ASN A 125 1.63 -10.32 -28.42
N VAL A 126 1.00 -11.38 -27.92
CA VAL A 126 1.58 -12.27 -26.91
C VAL A 126 2.81 -12.98 -27.47
N GLY A 127 2.73 -13.51 -28.69
CA GLY A 127 3.83 -14.21 -29.37
C GLY A 127 4.95 -13.33 -29.87
N PHE A 128 4.85 -11.99 -29.75
CA PHE A 128 5.84 -11.05 -30.31
C PHE A 128 7.25 -11.32 -29.84
N GLY A 129 7.44 -11.58 -28.55
CA GLY A 129 8.74 -11.92 -27.96
C GLY A 129 9.34 -13.24 -28.45
N LEU A 130 8.50 -14.14 -29.02
CA LEU A 130 8.94 -15.43 -29.53
C LEU A 130 9.37 -15.40 -31.00
N ARG A 131 9.44 -14.23 -31.65
CA ARG A 131 9.81 -14.14 -33.09
C ARG A 131 11.17 -14.76 -33.39
N ARG A 132 12.13 -14.58 -32.49
CA ARG A 132 13.51 -15.11 -32.63
C ARG A 132 13.73 -16.42 -31.85
N ASP A 133 12.69 -16.95 -31.22
CA ASP A 133 12.77 -18.21 -30.49
C ASP A 133 12.92 -19.38 -31.49
N PRO A 134 13.76 -20.39 -31.20
CA PRO A 134 14.02 -21.51 -32.13
C PRO A 134 12.86 -22.51 -32.22
N ARG A 135 11.88 -22.46 -31.33
CA ARG A 135 10.74 -23.38 -31.30
C ARG A 135 9.94 -23.36 -32.61
N SER A 136 9.33 -24.49 -32.96
CA SER A 136 8.43 -24.60 -34.11
C SER A 136 7.20 -23.68 -34.02
N ARG A 137 6.53 -23.45 -35.14
CA ARG A 137 5.31 -22.65 -35.19
C ARG A 137 4.20 -23.24 -34.29
N ALA A 138 4.09 -24.57 -34.26
CA ALA A 138 3.10 -25.24 -33.41
C ALA A 138 3.38 -25.06 -31.91
N GLU A 139 4.66 -25.22 -31.49
CA GLU A 139 5.07 -25.01 -30.10
C GLU A 139 4.90 -23.55 -29.66
N LYS A 140 5.18 -22.59 -30.54
CA LYS A 140 4.93 -21.16 -30.27
C LYS A 140 3.43 -20.88 -30.11
N ALA A 141 2.59 -21.46 -30.96
CA ALA A 141 1.14 -21.31 -30.86
C ALA A 141 0.59 -21.91 -29.55
N ALA A 142 1.06 -23.08 -29.15
CA ALA A 142 0.71 -23.70 -27.87
C ALA A 142 1.15 -22.81 -26.68
N ALA A 143 2.38 -22.28 -26.70
CA ALA A 143 2.87 -21.39 -25.65
C ALA A 143 2.05 -20.09 -25.55
N VAL A 144 1.55 -19.57 -26.68
CA VAL A 144 0.65 -18.39 -26.70
C VAL A 144 -0.69 -18.73 -26.06
N GLU A 145 -1.30 -19.87 -26.38
CA GLU A 145 -2.56 -20.30 -25.78
C GLU A 145 -2.40 -20.59 -24.29
N ASP A 146 -1.30 -21.18 -23.86
CA ASP A 146 -0.97 -21.38 -22.44
C ASP A 146 -0.85 -20.04 -21.71
N ALA A 147 -0.12 -19.07 -22.28
CA ALA A 147 0.02 -17.74 -21.71
C ALA A 147 -1.32 -16.99 -21.62
N LEU A 148 -2.17 -17.10 -22.64
CA LEU A 148 -3.54 -16.56 -22.63
C LEU A 148 -4.42 -17.26 -21.59
N GLY A 149 -4.26 -18.57 -21.44
CA GLY A 149 -4.93 -19.37 -20.42
C GLY A 149 -4.60 -18.89 -18.98
N MET A 150 -3.33 -18.59 -18.70
CA MET A 150 -2.89 -18.08 -17.39
C MET A 150 -3.56 -16.77 -16.99
N VAL A 151 -3.90 -15.92 -17.95
CA VAL A 151 -4.56 -14.62 -17.70
C VAL A 151 -6.07 -14.64 -17.97
N GLY A 152 -6.68 -15.83 -18.11
CA GLY A 152 -8.13 -15.98 -18.33
C GLY A 152 -8.63 -15.53 -19.70
N LEU A 153 -7.77 -15.51 -20.74
CA LEU A 153 -8.10 -15.14 -22.12
C LEU A 153 -7.95 -16.29 -23.11
N LYS A 154 -8.17 -17.54 -22.65
CA LYS A 154 -8.14 -18.71 -23.51
C LYS A 154 -9.10 -18.55 -24.71
N GLY A 155 -8.62 -18.83 -25.93
CA GLY A 155 -9.42 -18.69 -27.14
C GLY A 155 -9.57 -17.26 -27.71
N TYR A 156 -8.94 -16.25 -27.08
CA TYR A 156 -8.96 -14.86 -27.57
C TYR A 156 -7.91 -14.58 -28.66
N GLY A 157 -7.06 -15.53 -28.97
CA GLY A 157 -5.87 -15.34 -29.84
C GLY A 157 -6.16 -14.67 -31.17
N GLY A 158 -7.29 -15.01 -31.85
CA GLY A 158 -7.66 -14.44 -33.15
C GLY A 158 -8.28 -13.05 -33.10
N ARG A 159 -8.59 -12.48 -31.92
CA ARG A 159 -9.22 -11.17 -31.81
C ARG A 159 -8.23 -10.05 -32.13
N ALA A 160 -8.74 -8.97 -32.73
CA ALA A 160 -7.97 -7.76 -32.96
C ALA A 160 -7.73 -7.03 -31.62
N ALA A 161 -6.50 -6.56 -31.37
CA ALA A 161 -6.13 -5.94 -30.10
C ALA A 161 -6.88 -4.63 -29.80
N HIS A 162 -7.28 -3.88 -30.83
CA HIS A 162 -8.05 -2.64 -30.67
C HIS A 162 -9.51 -2.87 -30.22
N ALA A 163 -10.06 -4.08 -30.40
CA ALA A 163 -11.43 -4.44 -29.98
C ALA A 163 -11.53 -4.88 -28.51
N LEU A 164 -10.43 -4.87 -27.76
CA LEU A 164 -10.37 -5.30 -26.37
C LEU A 164 -10.77 -4.17 -25.40
N SER A 165 -11.42 -4.54 -24.26
CA SER A 165 -11.59 -3.64 -23.12
C SER A 165 -10.26 -3.30 -22.44
N GLY A 166 -10.24 -2.28 -21.55
CA GLY A 166 -9.04 -1.91 -20.79
C GLY A 166 -8.45 -3.07 -20.01
N GLY A 167 -9.26 -3.79 -19.24
CA GLY A 167 -8.81 -4.96 -18.49
C GLY A 167 -8.32 -6.11 -19.37
N GLN A 168 -8.97 -6.34 -20.53
CA GLN A 168 -8.49 -7.33 -21.49
C GLN A 168 -7.14 -6.95 -22.11
N ARG A 169 -6.92 -5.67 -22.44
CA ARG A 169 -5.61 -5.17 -22.91
C ARG A 169 -4.52 -5.39 -21.87
N GLN A 170 -4.82 -5.10 -20.60
CA GLN A 170 -3.90 -5.36 -19.50
C GLN A 170 -3.49 -6.84 -19.40
N ARG A 171 -4.47 -7.76 -19.45
CA ARG A 171 -4.21 -9.21 -19.40
C ARG A 171 -3.38 -9.68 -20.60
N VAL A 172 -3.61 -9.12 -21.79
CA VAL A 172 -2.75 -9.39 -22.97
C VAL A 172 -1.32 -8.91 -22.74
N ALA A 173 -1.12 -7.73 -22.14
CA ALA A 173 0.21 -7.21 -21.81
C ALA A 173 0.93 -8.09 -20.76
N LEU A 174 0.20 -8.59 -19.76
CA LEU A 174 0.70 -9.56 -18.79
C LEU A 174 1.11 -10.88 -19.46
N ALA A 175 0.24 -11.45 -20.30
CA ALA A 175 0.56 -12.69 -21.05
C ALA A 175 1.80 -12.51 -21.91
N ARG A 176 1.93 -11.37 -22.61
CA ARG A 176 3.12 -11.02 -23.43
C ARG A 176 4.40 -10.94 -22.59
N ALA A 177 4.30 -10.41 -21.37
CA ALA A 177 5.44 -10.31 -20.49
C ALA A 177 5.81 -11.68 -19.89
N LEU A 178 4.83 -12.53 -19.57
CA LEU A 178 5.03 -13.83 -18.92
C LEU A 178 5.50 -14.93 -19.87
N ILE A 179 5.14 -14.86 -21.17
CA ILE A 179 5.49 -15.91 -22.14
C ILE A 179 7.00 -16.15 -22.29
N LEU A 180 7.81 -15.13 -21.98
CA LEU A 180 9.27 -15.18 -21.98
C LEU A 180 9.85 -15.78 -20.70
N LYS A 181 9.00 -16.17 -19.73
CA LYS A 181 9.38 -16.79 -18.45
C LYS A 181 10.45 -15.96 -17.69
N PRO A 182 10.19 -14.67 -17.43
CA PRO A 182 11.11 -13.83 -16.67
C PRO A 182 11.22 -14.31 -15.21
N LYS A 183 12.33 -13.96 -14.53
CA LYS A 183 12.45 -14.15 -13.07
C LYS A 183 11.75 -13.03 -12.28
N VAL A 184 11.66 -11.87 -12.90
CA VAL A 184 11.04 -10.67 -12.31
C VAL A 184 10.06 -10.04 -13.30
N LEU A 185 8.84 -9.74 -12.85
CA LEU A 185 7.86 -8.95 -13.58
C LEU A 185 7.76 -7.55 -12.95
N LEU A 186 8.05 -6.54 -13.75
CA LEU A 186 8.00 -5.14 -13.37
C LEU A 186 6.70 -4.52 -13.90
N LEU A 187 5.93 -3.86 -13.03
CA LEU A 187 4.60 -3.30 -13.32
C LEU A 187 4.62 -1.79 -13.06
N ASP A 188 4.54 -0.97 -14.11
CA ASP A 188 4.53 0.49 -14.01
C ASP A 188 3.08 1.00 -14.05
N GLU A 189 2.50 1.31 -12.90
CA GLU A 189 1.12 1.77 -12.71
C GLU A 189 0.06 0.97 -13.50
N PRO A 190 0.04 -0.36 -13.40
CA PRO A 190 -0.76 -1.20 -14.29
C PRO A 190 -2.27 -1.03 -14.15
N LEU A 191 -2.76 -0.48 -13.03
CA LEU A 191 -4.18 -0.37 -12.72
C LEU A 191 -4.73 1.06 -12.85
N SER A 192 -3.88 2.04 -13.16
CA SER A 192 -4.23 3.47 -13.15
C SER A 192 -5.33 3.87 -14.14
N ALA A 193 -5.47 3.12 -15.25
CA ALA A 193 -6.47 3.39 -16.30
C ALA A 193 -7.82 2.68 -16.07
N LEU A 194 -8.00 1.98 -14.95
CA LEU A 194 -9.21 1.21 -14.64
C LEU A 194 -10.14 1.95 -13.69
N ASP A 195 -11.45 1.76 -13.85
CA ASP A 195 -12.43 2.17 -12.85
C ASP A 195 -12.26 1.37 -11.55
N ARG A 196 -12.87 1.86 -10.44
CA ARG A 196 -12.71 1.29 -9.11
C ARG A 196 -13.05 -0.21 -9.06
N LYS A 197 -14.20 -0.62 -9.62
CA LYS A 197 -14.65 -2.02 -9.58
C LYS A 197 -13.72 -2.95 -10.36
N MET A 198 -13.29 -2.51 -11.54
CA MET A 198 -12.33 -3.25 -12.36
C MET A 198 -10.95 -3.32 -11.67
N ARG A 199 -10.54 -2.26 -10.99
CA ARG A 199 -9.28 -2.20 -10.24
C ARG A 199 -9.26 -3.23 -9.11
N GLU A 200 -10.28 -3.23 -8.25
CA GLU A 200 -10.43 -4.21 -7.15
C GLU A 200 -10.40 -5.66 -7.68
N GLN A 201 -11.08 -5.93 -8.79
CA GLN A 201 -11.07 -7.25 -9.43
C GLN A 201 -9.67 -7.62 -9.93
N MET A 202 -8.99 -6.69 -10.61
CA MET A 202 -7.64 -6.92 -11.16
C MET A 202 -6.57 -7.08 -10.09
N GLN A 203 -6.69 -6.41 -8.93
CA GLN A 203 -5.81 -6.64 -7.77
C GLN A 203 -5.85 -8.10 -7.33
N VAL A 204 -7.05 -8.65 -7.14
CA VAL A 204 -7.22 -10.06 -6.77
C VAL A 204 -6.65 -11.01 -7.83
N GLU A 205 -6.85 -10.69 -9.10
CA GLU A 205 -6.32 -11.50 -10.21
C GLU A 205 -4.78 -11.45 -10.26
N LEU A 206 -4.16 -10.28 -10.08
CA LEU A 206 -2.70 -10.15 -10.05
C LEU A 206 -2.08 -10.93 -8.88
N ILE A 207 -2.72 -10.91 -7.70
CA ILE A 207 -2.28 -11.71 -6.55
C ILE A 207 -2.35 -13.21 -6.88
N LYS A 208 -3.45 -13.68 -7.48
CA LYS A 208 -3.61 -15.09 -7.89
C LYS A 208 -2.59 -15.48 -8.95
N LEU A 209 -2.40 -14.62 -9.94
CA LEU A 209 -1.43 -14.85 -11.02
C LEU A 209 -0.01 -14.95 -10.47
N GLN A 210 0.41 -14.03 -9.60
CA GLN A 210 1.73 -14.06 -8.99
C GLN A 210 1.97 -15.35 -8.20
N ARG A 211 0.97 -15.81 -7.42
CA ARG A 211 1.04 -17.09 -6.69
C ARG A 211 1.14 -18.29 -7.64
N GLN A 212 0.42 -18.26 -8.75
CA GLN A 212 0.42 -19.33 -9.74
C GLN A 212 1.75 -19.44 -10.47
N VAL A 213 2.35 -18.31 -10.86
CA VAL A 213 3.62 -18.30 -11.62
C VAL A 213 4.85 -18.35 -10.71
N GLY A 214 4.74 -17.96 -9.44
CA GLY A 214 5.78 -18.07 -8.41
C GLY A 214 7.00 -17.15 -8.59
N ILE A 215 6.96 -16.19 -9.52
CA ILE A 215 8.06 -15.25 -9.77
C ILE A 215 7.92 -13.96 -8.94
N THR A 216 8.99 -13.18 -8.88
CA THR A 216 8.99 -11.89 -8.18
C THR A 216 8.23 -10.83 -8.98
N PHE A 217 7.30 -10.11 -8.33
CA PHE A 217 6.59 -8.97 -8.90
C PHE A 217 7.04 -7.68 -8.22
N VAL A 218 7.31 -6.65 -9.01
CA VAL A 218 7.60 -5.29 -8.53
C VAL A 218 6.56 -4.34 -9.12
N LEU A 219 5.74 -3.78 -8.26
CA LEU A 219 4.67 -2.84 -8.61
C LEU A 219 5.12 -1.41 -8.30
N VAL A 220 4.98 -0.51 -9.26
CA VAL A 220 5.00 0.93 -9.03
C VAL A 220 3.56 1.41 -9.01
N THR A 221 3.19 2.13 -7.96
CA THR A 221 1.88 2.76 -7.86
C THR A 221 1.95 4.05 -7.03
N HIS A 222 0.99 4.92 -7.22
CA HIS A 222 0.71 6.06 -6.33
C HIS A 222 -0.55 5.81 -5.48
N ASP A 223 -1.24 4.69 -5.70
CA ASP A 223 -2.43 4.28 -4.97
C ASP A 223 -2.04 3.42 -3.76
N GLN A 224 -2.40 3.91 -2.58
CA GLN A 224 -2.09 3.26 -1.30
C GLN A 224 -2.83 1.94 -1.13
N GLU A 225 -4.10 1.87 -1.59
CA GLU A 225 -4.93 0.67 -1.48
C GLU A 225 -4.31 -0.48 -2.29
N GLU A 226 -3.83 -0.18 -3.51
CA GLU A 226 -3.12 -1.16 -4.34
C GLU A 226 -1.91 -1.74 -3.62
N ALA A 227 -1.06 -0.87 -3.06
CA ALA A 227 0.14 -1.30 -2.36
C ALA A 227 -0.19 -2.13 -1.11
N LEU A 228 -1.12 -1.65 -0.27
CA LEU A 228 -1.50 -2.33 0.97
C LEU A 228 -2.16 -3.70 0.74
N VAL A 229 -2.98 -3.82 -0.31
CA VAL A 229 -3.73 -5.06 -0.62
C VAL A 229 -2.84 -6.13 -1.25
N MET A 230 -1.93 -5.74 -2.16
CA MET A 230 -1.22 -6.70 -3.00
C MET A 230 0.15 -7.12 -2.47
N SER A 231 0.81 -6.28 -1.65
CA SER A 231 2.24 -6.43 -1.39
C SER A 231 2.56 -7.26 -0.16
N ASP A 232 3.69 -7.94 -0.21
CA ASP A 232 4.34 -8.54 0.97
C ASP A 232 5.14 -7.48 1.74
N ARG A 233 5.83 -6.57 1.01
CA ARG A 233 6.49 -5.37 1.55
C ARG A 233 6.32 -4.20 0.60
N ILE A 234 6.37 -3.00 1.18
CA ILE A 234 6.19 -1.72 0.49
C ILE A 234 7.35 -0.81 0.84
N ALA A 235 8.01 -0.25 -0.17
CA ALA A 235 8.93 0.87 0.01
C ALA A 235 8.19 2.18 -0.28
N VAL A 236 8.05 3.02 0.73
CA VAL A 236 7.52 4.38 0.58
C VAL A 236 8.67 5.30 0.20
N MET A 237 8.53 5.98 -0.94
CA MET A 237 9.56 6.85 -1.50
C MET A 237 9.12 8.32 -1.48
N PHE A 238 10.02 9.18 -1.05
CA PHE A 238 9.93 10.64 -1.20
C PHE A 238 11.24 11.18 -1.74
N GLU A 239 11.18 12.08 -2.69
CA GLU A 239 12.34 12.88 -3.17
C GLU A 239 13.59 12.05 -3.51
N GLY A 240 13.39 10.87 -4.09
CA GLY A 240 14.47 9.98 -4.49
C GLY A 240 15.04 9.09 -3.39
N GLU A 241 14.47 9.09 -2.20
CA GLU A 241 14.89 8.29 -1.04
C GLU A 241 13.78 7.33 -0.59
N ILE A 242 14.15 6.21 0.03
CA ILE A 242 13.21 5.29 0.71
C ILE A 242 13.02 5.78 2.15
N ALA A 243 11.84 6.30 2.47
CA ALA A 243 11.51 6.79 3.79
C ALA A 243 11.18 5.66 4.78
N GLN A 244 10.50 4.61 4.30
CA GLN A 244 10.19 3.41 5.08
C GLN A 244 10.04 2.20 4.16
N LEU A 245 10.48 1.04 4.65
CA LEU A 245 10.34 -0.25 3.99
C LEU A 245 9.83 -1.28 5.00
N ASP A 246 8.56 -1.66 4.88
CA ASP A 246 7.91 -2.57 5.80
C ASP A 246 6.80 -3.40 5.13
N GLY A 247 6.26 -4.38 5.86
CA GLY A 247 5.00 -5.02 5.50
C GLY A 247 3.81 -4.06 5.66
N PRO A 248 2.69 -4.30 4.95
CA PRO A 248 1.52 -3.40 4.94
C PRO A 248 1.01 -3.03 6.33
N GLU A 249 0.89 -4.01 7.22
CA GLU A 249 0.37 -3.81 8.59
C GLU A 249 1.31 -2.94 9.43
N ALA A 250 2.62 -3.19 9.35
CA ALA A 250 3.62 -2.41 10.10
C ALA A 250 3.70 -0.98 9.57
N LEU A 251 3.65 -0.80 8.25
CA LEU A 251 3.65 0.50 7.60
C LEU A 251 2.44 1.36 8.02
N TYR A 252 1.25 0.75 8.10
CA TYR A 252 0.01 1.42 8.47
C TYR A 252 -0.07 1.74 9.97
N ALA A 253 0.30 0.77 10.82
CA ALA A 253 0.18 0.90 12.27
C ALA A 253 1.33 1.68 12.91
N ARG A 254 2.54 1.62 12.34
CA ARG A 254 3.77 2.22 12.90
C ARG A 254 4.56 2.96 11.82
N PRO A 255 4.02 4.05 11.29
CA PRO A 255 4.73 4.88 10.31
C PRO A 255 6.00 5.47 10.92
N ALA A 256 7.10 5.44 10.16
CA ALA A 256 8.41 5.88 10.63
C ALA A 256 8.52 7.39 10.82
N SER A 257 7.63 8.17 10.20
CA SER A 257 7.59 9.63 10.29
C SER A 257 6.16 10.14 10.10
N ARG A 258 5.90 11.40 10.50
CA ARG A 258 4.63 12.08 10.27
C ARG A 258 4.29 12.12 8.77
N ARG A 259 5.30 12.37 7.92
CA ARG A 259 5.14 12.39 6.45
C ARG A 259 4.65 11.05 5.90
N VAL A 260 5.19 9.94 6.41
CA VAL A 260 4.70 8.60 6.03
C VAL A 260 3.30 8.35 6.56
N ALA A 261 3.02 8.76 7.81
CA ALA A 261 1.70 8.59 8.44
C ALA A 261 0.59 9.32 7.68
N ASP A 262 0.87 10.55 7.26
CA ASP A 262 -0.05 11.41 6.51
C ASP A 262 -0.24 10.92 5.06
N PHE A 263 0.79 10.33 4.50
CA PHE A 263 0.73 9.75 3.16
C PHE A 263 0.00 8.41 3.11
N ILE A 264 0.06 7.58 4.16
CA ILE A 264 -0.57 6.25 4.22
C ILE A 264 -1.88 6.31 5.00
N GLY A 265 -2.99 6.51 4.29
CA GLY A 265 -4.32 6.62 4.91
C GLY A 265 -4.52 7.91 5.69
N VAL A 266 -5.66 8.04 6.35
CA VAL A 266 -5.98 9.18 7.21
C VAL A 266 -5.39 8.95 8.60
N MET A 267 -4.79 10.00 9.21
CA MET A 267 -4.30 9.97 10.58
C MET A 267 -4.69 11.27 11.30
N ASN A 268 -5.21 11.16 12.51
CA ASN A 268 -5.39 12.29 13.40
C ASN A 268 -4.06 12.69 13.99
N PHE A 269 -3.77 13.98 14.06
CA PHE A 269 -2.59 14.50 14.75
C PHE A 269 -3.02 15.49 15.82
N MET A 270 -2.46 15.32 17.03
CA MET A 270 -2.67 16.23 18.14
C MET A 270 -1.33 16.66 18.72
N PRO A 271 -1.18 17.92 19.13
CA PRO A 271 0.06 18.37 19.76
C PRO A 271 0.30 17.57 21.05
N ALA A 272 1.56 17.34 21.38
CA ALA A 272 1.95 16.63 22.59
C ALA A 272 3.14 17.29 23.26
N ARG A 273 3.21 17.20 24.60
CA ARG A 273 4.38 17.62 25.37
C ARG A 273 5.01 16.39 26.01
N ILE A 274 6.28 16.14 25.73
CA ILE A 274 7.03 15.07 26.37
C ILE A 274 7.30 15.46 27.82
N MET A 275 6.83 14.64 28.76
CA MET A 275 6.97 14.86 30.21
C MET A 275 8.13 14.05 30.81
N GLY A 276 8.50 12.94 30.17
CA GLY A 276 9.54 12.04 30.62
C GLY A 276 9.38 10.67 29.98
N GLY A 277 9.90 9.64 30.59
CA GLY A 277 9.76 8.26 30.13
C GLY A 277 10.79 7.33 30.74
N GLY A 278 10.68 6.06 30.40
CA GLY A 278 11.60 4.99 30.79
C GLY A 278 12.18 4.27 29.55
N ALA A 279 12.71 3.08 29.76
CA ALA A 279 13.23 2.24 28.67
C ALA A 279 12.13 1.74 27.74
N ASP A 280 10.93 1.49 28.27
CA ASP A 280 9.84 0.81 27.56
C ASP A 280 8.71 1.75 27.10
N HIS A 281 8.71 3.01 27.55
CA HIS A 281 7.66 3.98 27.22
C HIS A 281 8.15 5.43 27.28
N VAL A 282 7.38 6.32 26.63
CA VAL A 282 7.53 7.77 26.74
C VAL A 282 6.21 8.32 27.27
N THR A 283 6.29 9.09 28.37
CA THR A 283 5.12 9.76 28.97
C THR A 283 4.93 11.10 28.29
N VAL A 284 3.76 11.33 27.76
CA VAL A 284 3.36 12.57 27.08
C VAL A 284 2.08 13.15 27.69
N ALA A 285 1.97 14.47 27.74
CA ALA A 285 0.73 15.15 28.00
C ALA A 285 0.12 15.59 26.66
N VAL A 286 -1.17 15.29 26.46
CA VAL A 286 -1.92 15.55 25.22
C VAL A 286 -3.21 16.28 25.59
N PRO A 287 -3.51 17.42 24.97
CA PRO A 287 -4.76 18.15 25.19
C PRO A 287 -5.97 17.25 24.95
N GLY A 288 -6.95 17.28 25.85
CA GLY A 288 -8.14 16.44 25.78
C GLY A 288 -7.94 14.96 26.14
N PHE A 289 -6.71 14.41 26.02
CA PHE A 289 -6.40 13.01 26.35
C PHE A 289 -5.71 12.83 27.71
N GLY A 290 -5.18 13.94 28.27
CA GLY A 290 -4.43 13.91 29.55
C GLY A 290 -3.03 13.36 29.41
N THR A 291 -2.52 12.78 30.50
CA THR A 291 -1.18 12.14 30.51
C THR A 291 -1.28 10.69 30.05
N VAL A 292 -0.44 10.31 29.09
CA VAL A 292 -0.45 9.01 28.42
C VAL A 292 0.95 8.45 28.31
N ASP A 293 1.12 7.15 28.61
CA ASP A 293 2.33 6.40 28.36
C ASP A 293 2.25 5.73 27.01
N ILE A 294 3.15 6.12 26.10
CA ILE A 294 3.24 5.56 24.74
C ILE A 294 4.39 4.55 24.73
N PRO A 295 4.11 3.29 24.31
CA PRO A 295 5.16 2.28 24.22
C PRO A 295 6.33 2.75 23.34
N ALA A 296 7.57 2.42 23.71
CA ALA A 296 8.76 2.79 22.94
C ALA A 296 8.72 2.29 21.49
N ALA A 297 8.05 1.17 21.24
CA ALA A 297 7.81 0.62 19.90
C ALA A 297 6.90 1.51 19.02
N ASN A 298 6.12 2.41 19.62
CA ASN A 298 5.22 3.34 18.96
C ASN A 298 5.80 4.76 18.90
N VAL A 299 7.08 4.93 19.14
CA VAL A 299 7.77 6.22 19.00
C VAL A 299 8.44 6.26 17.63
N SER A 300 8.01 7.18 16.77
CA SER A 300 8.61 7.38 15.46
C SER A 300 9.99 8.00 15.55
N ARG A 301 10.79 7.91 14.49
CA ARG A 301 12.01 8.68 14.36
C ARG A 301 11.67 10.16 14.22
N ALA A 302 12.59 11.03 14.69
CA ALA A 302 12.42 12.47 14.51
C ALA A 302 12.26 12.81 13.02
N ASP A 303 11.19 13.54 12.72
CA ASP A 303 11.01 14.10 11.38
C ASP A 303 11.96 15.28 11.18
N ARG A 304 12.41 15.49 9.93
CA ARG A 304 13.25 16.66 9.58
C ARG A 304 12.43 17.96 9.50
N GLY A 305 11.24 18.01 10.11
CA GLY A 305 10.34 19.17 10.08
C GLY A 305 10.23 19.85 11.42
N ASP A 306 9.91 21.16 11.40
CA ASP A 306 9.80 22.06 12.57
C ASP A 306 8.51 21.88 13.40
N ALA A 307 7.66 20.91 13.08
CA ALA A 307 6.47 20.61 13.87
C ALA A 307 6.92 19.92 15.18
N GLY A 308 6.63 20.55 16.32
CA GLY A 308 6.92 19.98 17.63
C GLY A 308 6.31 18.59 17.84
N PRO A 309 6.60 17.93 18.98
CA PRO A 309 6.09 16.60 19.27
C PRO A 309 4.58 16.52 19.13
N SER A 310 4.09 15.48 18.47
CA SER A 310 2.65 15.22 18.27
C SER A 310 2.36 13.74 18.43
N ILE A 311 1.16 13.42 18.91
CA ILE A 311 0.63 12.06 18.78
C ILE A 311 -0.17 11.93 17.49
N GLY A 312 -0.14 10.71 16.93
CA GLY A 312 -1.04 10.33 15.84
C GLY A 312 -1.82 9.09 16.19
N PHE A 313 -3.05 8.98 15.65
CA PHE A 313 -3.83 7.75 15.71
C PHE A 313 -4.79 7.66 14.51
N ARG A 314 -5.12 6.44 14.12
CA ARG A 314 -6.03 6.18 13.00
C ARG A 314 -7.48 6.45 13.41
N PRO A 315 -8.34 6.92 12.49
CA PRO A 315 -9.77 7.19 12.77
C PRO A 315 -10.52 5.98 13.35
N GLU A 316 -10.19 4.77 12.93
CA GLU A 316 -10.78 3.51 13.42
C GLU A 316 -10.23 3.04 14.78
N ALA A 317 -9.18 3.68 15.29
CA ALA A 317 -8.61 3.38 16.60
C ALA A 317 -9.39 4.01 17.76
N ALA A 318 -10.33 4.90 17.45
CA ALA A 318 -11.26 5.49 18.39
C ALA A 318 -12.71 5.10 18.04
N THR A 319 -13.59 5.08 19.05
CA THR A 319 -14.98 4.66 18.86
C THR A 319 -15.92 5.55 19.66
N LEU A 320 -17.02 5.99 19.04
CA LEU A 320 -18.11 6.65 19.75
C LEU A 320 -18.87 5.63 20.59
N LEU A 321 -19.06 5.91 21.87
CA LEU A 321 -19.78 5.05 22.79
C LEU A 321 -21.25 5.44 22.85
N PRO A 322 -22.18 4.46 22.79
CA PRO A 322 -23.58 4.69 23.15
C PRO A 322 -23.73 5.20 24.60
N ALA A 323 -24.82 5.89 24.87
CA ALA A 323 -25.12 6.34 26.23
C ALA A 323 -25.15 5.14 27.21
N GLY A 324 -24.42 5.25 28.33
CA GLY A 324 -24.34 4.20 29.35
C GLY A 324 -23.48 2.98 29.02
N ALA A 325 -22.86 2.91 27.82
CA ALA A 325 -21.97 1.79 27.48
C ALA A 325 -20.66 1.82 28.29
N GLU A 326 -20.17 0.62 28.67
CA GLU A 326 -18.83 0.48 29.23
C GLU A 326 -17.77 0.73 28.18
N ALA A 327 -16.67 1.37 28.58
CA ALA A 327 -15.57 1.69 27.69
C ALA A 327 -14.51 0.58 27.70
N PRO A 328 -14.07 0.07 26.53
CA PRO A 328 -12.99 -0.89 26.47
C PRO A 328 -11.60 -0.25 26.72
N GLY A 329 -11.52 1.08 26.81
CA GLY A 329 -10.29 1.84 26.97
C GLY A 329 -10.49 3.12 27.78
N ARG A 330 -9.60 4.11 27.56
CA ARG A 330 -9.80 5.46 28.12
C ARG A 330 -10.96 6.16 27.40
N VAL A 331 -11.58 7.09 28.09
CA VAL A 331 -12.70 7.87 27.57
C VAL A 331 -12.38 9.36 27.64
N THR A 332 -12.67 10.06 26.57
CA THR A 332 -12.69 11.52 26.51
C THR A 332 -14.04 11.95 25.96
N GLU A 333 -14.58 13.07 26.43
CA GLU A 333 -15.81 13.65 25.91
C GLU A 333 -15.51 14.67 24.81
N GLY A 334 -16.50 14.92 23.97
CA GLY A 334 -16.41 15.92 22.91
C GLY A 334 -17.76 16.18 22.27
N VAL A 335 -17.77 17.06 21.28
CA VAL A 335 -18.97 17.44 20.53
C VAL A 335 -18.72 17.16 19.05
N ILE A 336 -19.68 16.51 18.40
CA ILE A 336 -19.62 16.25 16.96
C ILE A 336 -19.73 17.57 16.21
N ASP A 337 -18.73 17.88 15.38
CA ASP A 337 -18.69 19.06 14.53
C ASP A 337 -19.20 18.76 13.12
N GLU A 338 -18.81 17.60 12.56
CA GLU A 338 -19.24 17.17 11.22
C GLU A 338 -19.53 15.66 11.17
N VAL A 339 -20.48 15.28 10.30
CA VAL A 339 -20.83 13.87 10.03
C VAL A 339 -20.81 13.64 8.53
N VAL A 340 -19.96 12.72 8.06
CA VAL A 340 -19.83 12.40 6.62
C VAL A 340 -20.13 10.93 6.38
N TYR A 341 -21.19 10.65 5.62
CA TYR A 341 -21.67 9.30 5.32
C TYR A 341 -21.07 8.77 4.02
N TYR A 342 -20.34 7.64 4.07
CA TYR A 342 -19.70 6.98 2.91
C TYR A 342 -20.35 5.65 2.52
N GLY A 343 -21.57 5.39 2.94
CA GLY A 343 -22.25 4.12 2.65
C GLY A 343 -21.96 3.03 3.68
N ASP A 344 -20.85 2.35 3.61
CA ASP A 344 -20.44 1.31 4.58
C ASP A 344 -19.76 1.87 5.84
N MET A 345 -19.25 3.11 5.77
CA MET A 345 -18.59 3.83 6.86
C MET A 345 -19.23 5.20 7.07
N THR A 346 -19.22 5.68 8.30
CA THR A 346 -19.49 7.08 8.65
C THR A 346 -18.28 7.65 9.38
N TYR A 347 -17.87 8.85 8.97
CA TYR A 347 -16.83 9.62 9.64
C TYR A 347 -17.48 10.69 10.48
N TYR A 348 -17.00 10.83 11.71
CA TYR A 348 -17.42 11.85 12.66
C TYR A 348 -16.21 12.69 12.99
N ASP A 349 -16.26 13.96 12.72
CA ASP A 349 -15.28 14.92 13.18
C ASP A 349 -15.74 15.47 14.54
N VAL A 350 -14.93 15.25 15.58
CA VAL A 350 -15.28 15.50 16.97
C VAL A 350 -14.30 16.49 17.59
N ILE A 351 -14.79 17.62 18.07
CA ILE A 351 -14.01 18.55 18.89
C ILE A 351 -13.90 17.97 20.29
N MET A 352 -12.69 17.61 20.71
CA MET A 352 -12.45 16.99 22.00
C MET A 352 -12.39 18.03 23.11
N ASP A 353 -13.03 17.75 24.26
CA ASP A 353 -13.01 18.63 25.42
C ASP A 353 -11.57 18.88 25.93
N GLY A 354 -11.24 20.15 26.16
CA GLY A 354 -9.91 20.55 26.63
C GLY A 354 -8.79 20.36 25.61
N SER A 355 -9.12 20.17 24.34
CA SER A 355 -8.13 20.04 23.27
C SER A 355 -7.40 21.36 22.95
N ASP A 356 -7.95 22.50 23.34
CA ASP A 356 -7.42 23.86 23.19
C ASP A 356 -6.37 24.25 24.23
N ALA A 357 -6.07 23.35 25.19
CA ALA A 357 -5.28 23.69 26.38
C ALA A 357 -3.81 24.13 26.10
N TYR A 358 -3.26 23.86 24.92
CA TYR A 358 -1.86 24.19 24.60
C TYR A 358 -1.67 25.42 23.71
N ASP A 359 -2.53 25.60 22.73
CA ASP A 359 -2.41 26.65 21.71
C ASP A 359 -3.65 27.53 21.58
N GLY A 360 -4.67 27.26 22.41
CA GLY A 360 -5.93 27.98 22.39
C GLY A 360 -6.83 27.66 21.19
N VAL A 361 -6.47 26.62 20.41
CA VAL A 361 -7.24 26.17 19.25
C VAL A 361 -7.88 24.81 19.56
N PRO A 362 -9.21 24.67 19.44
CA PRO A 362 -9.84 23.37 19.56
C PRO A 362 -9.30 22.40 18.51
N HIS A 363 -8.86 21.21 18.95
CA HIS A 363 -8.42 20.17 18.05
C HIS A 363 -9.54 19.18 17.79
N GLU A 364 -9.78 18.99 16.51
CA GLU A 364 -10.74 18.06 15.96
C GLU A 364 -10.08 16.71 15.71
N VAL A 365 -10.77 15.62 16.01
CA VAL A 365 -10.36 14.27 15.70
C VAL A 365 -11.41 13.58 14.85
N ARG A 366 -10.97 12.92 13.80
CA ARG A 366 -11.82 12.12 12.92
C ARG A 366 -11.95 10.70 13.46
N ILE A 367 -13.17 10.22 13.59
CA ILE A 367 -13.50 8.87 14.04
C ILE A 367 -14.25 8.17 12.91
N SER A 368 -13.79 7.00 12.52
CA SER A 368 -14.48 6.20 11.51
C SER A 368 -15.23 5.04 12.15
N MET A 369 -16.50 4.91 11.81
CA MET A 369 -17.35 3.83 12.31
C MET A 369 -18.05 3.11 11.17
N ARG A 370 -18.00 1.78 11.21
CA ARG A 370 -18.73 0.96 10.24
C ARG A 370 -20.24 1.13 10.45
N ASN A 371 -20.97 1.34 9.36
CA ASN A 371 -22.43 1.42 9.38
C ASN A 371 -23.03 0.04 9.60
N VAL A 372 -23.82 -0.09 10.67
CA VAL A 372 -24.53 -1.32 11.02
C VAL A 372 -26.02 -1.01 11.06
N PHE A 373 -26.82 -1.88 10.46
CA PHE A 373 -28.28 -1.72 10.46
C PHE A 373 -28.82 -1.56 11.89
N GLY A 374 -29.66 -0.55 12.09
CA GLY A 374 -30.27 -0.25 13.41
C GLY A 374 -29.38 0.54 14.38
N ARG A 375 -28.16 0.94 14.00
CA ARG A 375 -27.38 1.89 14.79
C ARG A 375 -27.86 3.31 14.48
N GLU A 376 -28.18 4.05 15.52
CA GLU A 376 -28.43 5.50 15.39
C GLU A 376 -27.12 6.22 15.03
N VAL A 377 -27.22 7.11 14.06
CA VAL A 377 -26.13 8.03 13.68
C VAL A 377 -26.37 9.32 14.45
N PRO A 378 -25.51 9.69 15.40
CA PRO A 378 -25.69 10.93 16.15
C PRO A 378 -25.50 12.14 15.24
N ASP A 379 -26.31 13.18 15.45
CA ASP A 379 -26.29 14.42 14.68
C ASP A 379 -25.15 15.35 15.09
N VAL A 380 -24.84 16.31 14.22
CA VAL A 380 -23.94 17.43 14.51
C VAL A 380 -24.42 18.18 15.77
N GLY A 381 -23.49 18.61 16.62
CA GLY A 381 -23.74 19.24 17.90
C GLY A 381 -24.04 18.27 19.04
N THR A 382 -24.14 16.97 18.77
CA THR A 382 -24.35 15.94 19.82
C THR A 382 -23.10 15.78 20.68
N ARG A 383 -23.29 15.82 22.01
CA ARG A 383 -22.21 15.49 22.95
C ARG A 383 -22.00 13.98 23.00
N VAL A 384 -20.74 13.55 22.83
CA VAL A 384 -20.39 12.14 22.71
C VAL A 384 -19.24 11.75 23.64
N ARG A 385 -19.16 10.47 23.95
CA ARG A 385 -18.05 9.84 24.65
C ARG A 385 -17.21 9.06 23.63
N VAL A 386 -15.93 9.36 23.56
CA VAL A 386 -14.97 8.72 22.64
C VAL A 386 -14.09 7.77 23.45
N SER A 387 -14.13 6.49 23.11
CA SER A 387 -13.24 5.49 23.68
C SER A 387 -12.02 5.31 22.78
N TRP A 388 -10.84 5.24 23.38
CA TRP A 388 -9.56 5.06 22.70
C TRP A 388 -8.55 4.30 23.58
N SER A 389 -7.48 3.77 22.98
CA SER A 389 -6.44 3.02 23.68
C SER A 389 -5.08 3.70 23.58
N PRO A 390 -4.29 3.81 24.67
CA PRO A 390 -2.91 4.30 24.61
C PRO A 390 -2.03 3.51 23.63
N GLY A 391 -2.27 2.21 23.48
CA GLY A 391 -1.52 1.34 22.58
C GLY A 391 -1.75 1.61 21.09
N SER A 392 -2.80 2.38 20.72
CA SER A 392 -3.07 2.78 19.35
C SER A 392 -2.42 4.11 18.96
N LEU A 393 -1.83 4.82 19.92
CA LEU A 393 -1.17 6.10 19.69
C LEU A 393 0.27 5.91 19.23
N VAL A 394 0.69 6.76 18.30
CA VAL A 394 2.08 6.86 17.82
C VAL A 394 2.61 8.25 18.18
N LEU A 395 3.78 8.31 18.80
CA LEU A 395 4.46 9.58 19.11
C LEU A 395 5.40 9.96 17.97
N PHE A 396 5.17 11.10 17.35
CA PHE A 396 6.08 11.75 16.38
C PHE A 396 6.89 12.82 17.11
N ARG A 397 8.20 12.77 16.90
CA ARG A 397 9.17 13.69 17.53
C ARG A 397 9.70 14.71 16.54
#